data_de1521e5588745e36b3b062ab60a6303
#
_entry.id   de1521e5588745e36b3b062ab60a6303
#
_cell.length_a   1.000
_cell.length_b   1.000
_cell.length_c   1.000
_cell.angle_alpha   90.00
_cell.angle_beta   90.00
_cell.angle_gamma   90.00
#
_symmetry.space_group_name_H-M   'P 1'
#
loop_
_entity.id
_entity.type
_entity.pdbx_description
1 polymer ?
#
loop_
_entity_poly.entity_id
_entity_poly.type
_entity_poly.pdbx_seq_one_letter_code
_entity_poly.pdbx_strand_id
1 'polypeptide(L)'
;MRTVSATWWQYCYSNQEFAQEVAKKIIQTFDDHPNWVSVPVTPNDGWNDDWCECSECSKFASYTDVVLEFANRVAREVGKKYPDKKISILSYHATWFAPTAVKAEPNVEVMFCRETSMTSPIENGLYMGDTRDPITQNIYKTSWKDNFRAFIQKGSVKNVSIWEWYCVAADKEVWKDIPWVQGDVAIRNQNYWKSNGAQYIFYDHGPIAAYNEYNSSFPLRWPLWYVAAKGMWDASLTGDQILMDACSKLFGNAASEMYGYYKALADASESCTAYSMTWVPPEPSQMYTATHIRKIDAAIAKAKAKLNSVSADEKKRMQNQISYWENAKKLF
;
A
#
# COMPACT_ATOMS: atom_id res chain seq x y z
N MET A 1 36.81 3.50 11.46
CA MET A 1 35.43 3.92 11.86
C MET A 1 34.84 4.62 10.64
N ARG A 2 33.81 4.04 10.02
CA ARG A 2 33.02 4.79 9.02
C ARG A 2 32.28 5.89 9.75
N THR A 3 32.30 7.10 9.26
CA THR A 3 31.38 8.16 9.67
C THR A 3 30.00 7.80 9.14
N VAL A 4 29.20 7.15 9.98
CA VAL A 4 27.83 6.78 9.65
C VAL A 4 27.01 8.05 9.59
N SER A 5 26.40 8.34 8.46
CA SER A 5 25.34 9.36 8.38
C SER A 5 24.24 8.98 9.37
N ALA A 6 23.85 9.92 10.23
CA ALA A 6 23.04 9.64 11.42
C ALA A 6 21.60 9.15 11.14
N THR A 7 21.20 8.92 9.91
CA THR A 7 19.79 8.74 9.53
C THR A 7 19.40 7.38 8.97
N TRP A 8 20.35 6.59 8.42
CA TRP A 8 19.97 5.39 7.64
C TRP A 8 20.73 4.10 7.99
N TRP A 9 21.55 4.10 9.05
CA TRP A 9 22.33 2.93 9.44
C TRP A 9 21.44 1.77 9.95
N GLN A 10 21.90 0.55 9.68
CA GLN A 10 21.24 -0.68 10.13
C GLN A 10 22.03 -1.33 11.27
N TYR A 11 21.32 -2.04 12.15
CA TYR A 11 21.94 -2.83 13.21
C TYR A 11 22.65 -4.07 12.65
N CYS A 12 23.52 -4.66 13.46
CA CYS A 12 24.04 -6.00 13.20
C CYS A 12 22.99 -7.03 13.62
N TYR A 13 22.13 -7.41 12.69
CA TYR A 13 21.03 -8.35 12.94
C TYR A 13 21.50 -9.79 13.21
N SER A 14 22.76 -10.15 12.93
CA SER A 14 23.33 -11.44 13.33
C SER A 14 23.90 -11.45 14.76
N ASN A 15 23.94 -10.29 15.45
CA ASN A 15 24.39 -10.20 16.84
C ASN A 15 23.39 -10.88 17.80
N GLN A 16 23.86 -11.91 18.49
CA GLN A 16 23.05 -12.72 19.41
C GLN A 16 22.62 -11.93 20.66
N GLU A 17 23.53 -11.15 21.23
CA GLU A 17 23.24 -10.35 22.43
C GLU A 17 22.20 -9.27 22.12
N PHE A 18 22.28 -8.67 20.93
CA PHE A 18 21.28 -7.72 20.47
C PHE A 18 19.90 -8.38 20.35
N ALA A 19 19.80 -9.56 19.77
CA ALA A 19 18.53 -10.29 19.66
C ALA A 19 17.95 -10.62 21.05
N GLN A 20 18.78 -10.99 22.01
CA GLN A 20 18.35 -11.27 23.38
C GLN A 20 17.85 -10.02 24.10
N GLU A 21 18.55 -8.88 23.97
CA GLU A 21 18.11 -7.63 24.57
C GLU A 21 16.80 -7.12 23.95
N VAL A 22 16.64 -7.24 22.63
CA VAL A 22 15.38 -6.91 21.94
C VAL A 22 14.24 -7.81 22.43
N ALA A 23 14.47 -9.12 22.55
CA ALA A 23 13.47 -10.06 23.07
C ALA A 23 13.03 -9.68 24.50
N LYS A 24 13.98 -9.34 25.36
CA LYS A 24 13.70 -8.90 26.74
C LYS A 24 12.85 -7.63 26.77
N LYS A 25 13.16 -6.64 25.92
CA LYS A 25 12.35 -5.42 25.79
C LYS A 25 10.94 -5.69 25.28
N ILE A 26 10.80 -6.59 24.32
CA ILE A 26 9.48 -6.99 23.79
C ILE A 26 8.66 -7.74 24.83
N ILE A 27 9.28 -8.62 25.62
CA ILE A 27 8.61 -9.29 26.73
C ILE A 27 8.06 -8.25 27.71
N GLN A 28 8.86 -7.25 28.08
CA GLN A 28 8.41 -6.15 28.94
C GLN A 28 7.27 -5.36 28.27
N THR A 29 7.35 -5.10 26.96
CA THR A 29 6.27 -4.42 26.22
C THR A 29 4.96 -5.19 26.30
N PHE A 30 4.97 -6.52 26.20
CA PHE A 30 3.76 -7.32 26.34
C PHE A 30 3.26 -7.41 27.79
N ASP A 31 4.17 -7.32 28.79
CA ASP A 31 3.77 -7.19 30.20
C ASP A 31 3.01 -5.87 30.43
N ASP A 32 3.52 -4.76 29.88
CA ASP A 32 2.93 -3.43 30.00
C ASP A 32 1.66 -3.25 29.15
N HIS A 33 1.57 -3.98 28.04
CA HIS A 33 0.48 -3.91 27.07
C HIS A 33 -0.10 -5.28 26.74
N PRO A 34 -0.79 -5.94 27.68
CA PRO A 34 -1.25 -7.33 27.51
C PRO A 34 -2.21 -7.54 26.33
N ASN A 35 -2.89 -6.48 25.87
CA ASN A 35 -3.81 -6.54 24.73
C ASN A 35 -3.10 -6.46 23.37
N TRP A 36 -1.81 -6.12 23.32
CA TRP A 36 -1.09 -6.12 22.05
C TRP A 36 -0.86 -7.54 21.57
N VAL A 37 -1.03 -7.76 20.27
CA VAL A 37 -0.91 -9.10 19.67
C VAL A 37 0.41 -9.29 18.90
N SER A 38 1.03 -8.20 18.48
CA SER A 38 2.28 -8.22 17.71
C SER A 38 3.15 -7.01 18.05
N VAL A 39 4.47 -7.18 17.97
CA VAL A 39 5.46 -6.11 18.12
C VAL A 39 6.45 -6.21 16.95
N PRO A 40 6.74 -5.08 16.24
CA PRO A 40 7.64 -5.11 15.11
C PRO A 40 9.13 -5.08 15.53
N VAL A 41 9.94 -5.75 14.71
CA VAL A 41 11.42 -5.71 14.76
C VAL A 41 11.99 -5.35 13.40
N THR A 42 11.38 -4.39 12.75
CA THR A 42 11.74 -3.97 11.40
C THR A 42 13.09 -3.24 11.37
N PRO A 43 13.81 -3.30 10.25
CA PRO A 43 14.96 -2.43 10.00
C PRO A 43 14.58 -0.94 10.10
N ASN A 44 15.60 -0.09 10.30
CA ASN A 44 15.42 1.34 10.08
C ASN A 44 15.01 1.59 8.62
N ASP A 45 14.24 2.65 8.41
CA ASP A 45 13.87 3.07 7.07
C ASP A 45 15.12 3.42 6.25
N GLY A 46 15.16 2.99 5.00
CA GLY A 46 16.30 3.18 4.12
C GLY A 46 16.42 2.06 3.08
N TRP A 47 17.07 2.37 1.94
CA TRP A 47 17.12 1.44 0.82
C TRP A 47 18.18 0.34 1.01
N ASN A 48 19.43 0.69 0.91
CA ASN A 48 20.49 -0.31 0.79
C ASN A 48 21.80 0.12 1.44
N ASP A 49 21.78 1.25 2.13
CA ASP A 49 23.00 1.85 2.65
C ASP A 49 23.23 1.41 4.10
N ASP A 50 24.47 1.25 4.45
CA ASP A 50 24.93 1.02 5.82
C ASP A 50 24.43 -0.30 6.49
N TRP A 51 24.21 -1.36 5.71
CA TRP A 51 24.01 -2.70 6.26
C TRP A 51 25.30 -3.26 6.86
N CYS A 52 25.17 -4.11 7.89
CA CYS A 52 26.31 -4.74 8.55
C CYS A 52 27.00 -5.74 7.61
N GLU A 53 28.30 -5.55 7.38
CA GLU A 53 29.16 -6.39 6.54
C GLU A 53 30.03 -7.36 7.36
N CYS A 54 29.68 -7.66 8.62
CA CYS A 54 30.45 -8.60 9.41
C CYS A 54 30.35 -10.02 8.84
N SER A 55 31.31 -10.89 9.21
CA SER A 55 31.38 -12.28 8.73
C SER A 55 30.09 -13.08 8.96
N GLU A 56 29.31 -12.75 9.98
CA GLU A 56 28.06 -13.45 10.29
C GLU A 56 26.89 -12.94 9.41
N CYS A 57 26.76 -11.62 9.20
CA CYS A 57 25.75 -11.08 8.31
C CYS A 57 26.02 -11.46 6.84
N SER A 58 27.28 -11.50 6.44
CA SER A 58 27.70 -11.85 5.07
C SER A 58 27.46 -13.32 4.69
N LYS A 59 27.06 -14.18 5.63
CA LYS A 59 26.66 -15.56 5.33
C LYS A 59 25.29 -15.67 4.69
N PHE A 60 24.47 -14.66 4.83
CA PHE A 60 23.11 -14.67 4.30
C PHE A 60 23.06 -14.18 2.84
N ALA A 61 22.22 -14.81 2.04
CA ALA A 61 22.12 -14.53 0.62
C ALA A 61 21.24 -13.30 0.32
N SER A 62 20.43 -12.83 1.29
CA SER A 62 19.58 -11.65 1.15
C SER A 62 19.41 -10.92 2.49
N TYR A 63 19.09 -9.64 2.44
CA TYR A 63 18.76 -8.88 3.65
C TYR A 63 17.47 -9.40 4.30
N THR A 64 16.54 -9.93 3.51
CA THR A 64 15.35 -10.60 4.05
C THR A 64 15.71 -11.81 4.90
N ASP A 65 16.68 -12.61 4.46
CA ASP A 65 17.16 -13.74 5.27
C ASP A 65 17.80 -13.27 6.59
N VAL A 66 18.60 -12.21 6.56
CA VAL A 66 19.22 -11.61 7.75
C VAL A 66 18.17 -11.17 8.76
N VAL A 67 17.19 -10.39 8.30
CA VAL A 67 16.15 -9.81 9.16
C VAL A 67 15.20 -10.88 9.66
N LEU A 68 14.84 -11.84 8.81
CA LEU A 68 13.97 -12.95 9.19
C LEU A 68 14.62 -13.86 10.24
N GLU A 69 15.92 -14.16 10.11
CA GLU A 69 16.63 -14.92 11.15
C GLU A 69 16.72 -14.16 12.48
N PHE A 70 16.92 -12.83 12.42
CA PHE A 70 16.87 -12.01 13.62
C PHE A 70 15.48 -12.07 14.27
N ALA A 71 14.42 -11.89 13.49
CA ALA A 71 13.05 -12.01 13.99
C ALA A 71 12.78 -13.40 14.58
N ASN A 72 13.27 -14.46 13.96
CA ASN A 72 13.16 -15.83 14.46
C ASN A 72 13.81 -15.99 15.85
N ARG A 73 15.02 -15.44 16.05
CA ARG A 73 15.72 -15.48 17.35
C ARG A 73 14.91 -14.78 18.43
N VAL A 74 14.41 -13.58 18.12
CA VAL A 74 13.54 -12.82 19.03
C VAL A 74 12.24 -13.58 19.30
N ALA A 75 11.61 -14.12 18.27
CA ALA A 75 10.35 -14.86 18.37
C ALA A 75 10.46 -16.13 19.22
N ARG A 76 11.58 -16.87 19.11
CA ARG A 76 11.85 -18.03 19.97
C ARG A 76 11.93 -17.66 21.45
N GLU A 77 12.61 -16.57 21.78
CA GLU A 77 12.74 -16.12 23.18
C GLU A 77 11.39 -15.59 23.72
N VAL A 78 10.70 -14.74 22.96
CA VAL A 78 9.38 -14.20 23.35
C VAL A 78 8.35 -15.33 23.49
N GLY A 79 8.36 -16.30 22.58
CA GLY A 79 7.43 -17.42 22.57
C GLY A 79 7.51 -18.34 23.80
N LYS A 80 8.63 -18.33 24.54
CA LYS A 80 8.74 -19.06 25.81
C LYS A 80 7.77 -18.55 26.88
N LYS A 81 7.49 -17.25 26.89
CA LYS A 81 6.55 -16.60 27.83
C LYS A 81 5.20 -16.31 27.18
N TYR A 82 5.19 -15.95 25.91
CA TYR A 82 4.03 -15.50 25.16
C TYR A 82 3.86 -16.27 23.85
N PRO A 83 3.39 -17.53 23.88
CA PRO A 83 3.31 -18.40 22.70
C PRO A 83 2.32 -17.86 21.63
N ASP A 84 1.31 -17.09 22.05
CA ASP A 84 0.28 -16.54 21.15
C ASP A 84 0.62 -15.16 20.60
N LYS A 85 1.71 -14.53 21.09
CA LYS A 85 2.14 -13.21 20.62
C LYS A 85 3.07 -13.34 19.42
N LYS A 86 3.04 -12.35 18.53
CA LYS A 86 3.80 -12.36 17.29
C LYS A 86 4.92 -11.32 17.29
N ILE A 87 5.94 -11.64 16.53
CA ILE A 87 7.03 -10.72 16.17
C ILE A 87 6.87 -10.41 14.70
N SER A 88 6.71 -9.15 14.34
CA SER A 88 6.48 -8.78 12.95
C SER A 88 7.71 -8.11 12.32
N ILE A 89 7.86 -8.37 11.02
CA ILE A 89 8.80 -7.67 10.13
C ILE A 89 8.05 -7.12 8.93
N LEU A 90 8.63 -6.12 8.26
CA LEU A 90 8.11 -5.61 7.01
C LEU A 90 8.78 -6.30 5.82
N SER A 91 8.01 -6.65 4.79
CA SER A 91 8.51 -6.86 3.43
C SER A 91 8.51 -5.50 2.74
N TYR A 92 9.62 -4.76 2.86
CA TYR A 92 9.71 -3.36 2.45
C TYR A 92 11.15 -2.99 2.06
N HIS A 93 11.33 -2.22 1.01
CA HIS A 93 12.64 -1.78 0.51
C HIS A 93 13.66 -2.93 0.40
N ALA A 94 14.74 -2.91 1.16
CA ALA A 94 15.79 -3.93 1.12
C ALA A 94 15.29 -5.36 1.46
N THR A 95 14.13 -5.48 2.10
CA THR A 95 13.50 -6.76 2.46
C THR A 95 12.24 -7.06 1.65
N TRP A 96 12.05 -6.42 0.50
CA TRP A 96 10.88 -6.62 -0.37
C TRP A 96 10.72 -8.04 -0.87
N PHE A 97 11.86 -8.67 -1.25
CA PHE A 97 11.82 -9.99 -1.85
C PHE A 97 11.72 -11.09 -0.78
N ALA A 98 11.03 -12.16 -1.16
CA ALA A 98 10.93 -13.32 -0.29
C ALA A 98 12.31 -13.87 0.10
N PRO A 99 12.46 -14.44 1.30
CA PRO A 99 13.71 -15.02 1.75
C PRO A 99 14.16 -16.16 0.83
N THR A 100 15.45 -16.35 0.71
CA THR A 100 16.03 -17.38 -0.15
C THR A 100 16.23 -18.72 0.58
N ALA A 101 16.60 -18.68 1.86
CA ALA A 101 16.94 -19.87 2.64
C ALA A 101 16.27 -19.92 4.02
N VAL A 102 16.09 -18.79 4.69
CA VAL A 102 15.55 -18.73 6.04
C VAL A 102 14.04 -18.92 6.02
N LYS A 103 13.52 -19.72 6.94
CA LYS A 103 12.10 -19.97 7.14
C LYS A 103 11.62 -19.29 8.42
N ALA A 104 10.41 -18.77 8.41
CA ALA A 104 9.82 -18.10 9.54
C ALA A 104 9.47 -19.07 10.67
N GLU A 105 9.72 -18.67 11.91
CA GLU A 105 9.15 -19.33 13.09
C GLU A 105 7.61 -19.18 13.09
N PRO A 106 6.88 -20.09 13.74
CA PRO A 106 5.41 -20.09 13.73
C PRO A 106 4.76 -18.79 14.23
N ASN A 107 5.44 -18.07 15.13
CA ASN A 107 5.00 -16.81 15.71
C ASN A 107 5.65 -15.57 15.06
N VAL A 108 6.32 -15.72 13.91
CA VAL A 108 6.76 -14.60 13.11
C VAL A 108 5.64 -14.22 12.13
N GLU A 109 5.41 -12.92 12.03
CA GLU A 109 4.50 -12.30 11.09
C GLU A 109 5.28 -11.48 10.07
N VAL A 110 4.85 -11.52 8.81
CA VAL A 110 5.36 -10.61 7.77
C VAL A 110 4.24 -9.67 7.33
N MET A 111 4.45 -8.38 7.53
CA MET A 111 3.62 -7.34 6.95
C MET A 111 4.15 -7.02 5.56
N PHE A 112 3.38 -7.39 4.56
CA PHE A 112 3.74 -7.26 3.16
C PHE A 112 3.35 -5.87 2.65
N CYS A 113 4.34 -5.05 2.32
CA CYS A 113 4.15 -3.67 1.87
C CYS A 113 4.20 -3.60 0.35
N ARG A 114 3.06 -3.35 -0.27
CA ARG A 114 3.00 -3.11 -1.71
C ARG A 114 3.13 -1.63 -2.02
N GLU A 115 4.26 -1.23 -2.55
CA GLU A 115 4.61 0.18 -2.76
C GLU A 115 4.61 0.60 -4.24
N THR A 116 4.49 -0.37 -5.15
CA THR A 116 4.48 -0.08 -6.60
C THR A 116 3.28 -0.70 -7.29
N SER A 117 3.01 -0.26 -8.52
CA SER A 117 1.91 -0.77 -9.37
C SER A 117 0.54 -0.70 -8.70
N MET A 118 0.28 0.39 -7.98
CA MET A 118 -0.89 0.56 -7.13
C MET A 118 -2.19 0.78 -7.92
N THR A 119 -2.10 1.09 -9.20
CA THR A 119 -3.26 1.35 -10.07
C THR A 119 -3.98 0.09 -10.53
N SER A 120 -3.37 -1.08 -10.37
CA SER A 120 -3.91 -2.35 -10.86
C SER A 120 -4.15 -3.35 -9.74
N PRO A 121 -5.14 -4.24 -9.90
CA PRO A 121 -5.33 -5.37 -9.00
C PRO A 121 -4.10 -6.27 -8.95
N ILE A 122 -3.75 -6.73 -7.75
CA ILE A 122 -2.59 -7.60 -7.55
C ILE A 122 -2.69 -8.92 -8.36
N GLU A 123 -3.89 -9.41 -8.56
CA GLU A 123 -4.13 -10.64 -9.33
C GLU A 123 -3.75 -10.53 -10.80
N ASN A 124 -3.65 -9.32 -11.36
CA ASN A 124 -3.19 -9.10 -12.72
C ASN A 124 -1.69 -9.41 -12.90
N GLY A 125 -0.97 -9.66 -11.81
CA GLY A 125 0.42 -10.07 -11.87
C GLY A 125 1.36 -9.00 -12.39
N LEU A 126 1.02 -7.72 -12.20
CA LEU A 126 1.92 -6.64 -12.56
C LEU A 126 3.22 -6.74 -11.77
N TYR A 127 4.26 -6.49 -12.48
CA TYR A 127 5.60 -6.63 -11.98
C TYR A 127 6.01 -5.47 -11.04
N MET A 128 6.94 -5.75 -10.13
CA MET A 128 7.33 -4.81 -9.06
C MET A 128 8.22 -3.64 -9.53
N GLY A 129 8.50 -3.55 -10.83
CA GLY A 129 9.48 -2.62 -11.36
C GLY A 129 10.87 -3.22 -11.48
N ASP A 130 11.82 -2.47 -12.02
CA ASP A 130 13.23 -2.89 -12.14
C ASP A 130 13.95 -2.80 -10.79
N THR A 131 13.34 -3.38 -9.75
CA THR A 131 13.93 -3.43 -8.42
C THR A 131 15.12 -4.37 -8.44
N ARG A 132 16.25 -3.89 -7.97
CA ARG A 132 17.48 -4.70 -7.85
C ARG A 132 17.52 -5.35 -6.48
N ASP A 133 17.95 -6.60 -6.46
CA ASP A 133 18.39 -7.21 -5.21
C ASP A 133 19.60 -6.42 -4.65
N PRO A 134 19.51 -5.97 -3.41
CA PRO A 134 20.56 -5.11 -2.85
C PRO A 134 21.89 -5.81 -2.65
N ILE A 135 21.92 -7.13 -2.49
CA ILE A 135 23.15 -7.93 -2.34
C ILE A 135 23.69 -8.36 -3.70
N THR A 136 22.85 -9.04 -4.49
CA THR A 136 23.29 -9.65 -5.76
C THR A 136 23.29 -8.67 -6.92
N GLN A 137 22.65 -7.51 -6.77
CA GLN A 137 22.42 -6.51 -7.82
C GLN A 137 21.63 -7.04 -9.04
N ASN A 138 21.06 -8.23 -8.94
CA ASN A 138 20.21 -8.78 -9.97
C ASN A 138 18.88 -8.02 -10.06
N ILE A 139 18.41 -7.79 -11.28
CA ILE A 139 17.07 -7.24 -11.50
C ILE A 139 16.06 -8.39 -11.39
N TYR A 140 15.19 -8.30 -10.40
CA TYR A 140 14.10 -9.26 -10.24
C TYR A 140 12.89 -8.82 -11.06
N LYS A 141 12.57 -9.57 -12.09
CA LYS A 141 11.33 -9.47 -12.83
C LYS A 141 10.27 -10.35 -12.19
N THR A 142 9.85 -9.99 -10.98
CA THR A 142 8.79 -10.70 -10.26
C THR A 142 7.57 -9.82 -10.10
N SER A 143 6.40 -10.43 -10.07
CA SER A 143 5.16 -9.74 -9.74
C SER A 143 4.96 -9.67 -8.22
N TRP A 144 4.18 -8.70 -7.76
CA TRP A 144 3.76 -8.63 -6.36
C TRP A 144 3.07 -9.92 -5.91
N LYS A 145 2.24 -10.48 -6.76
CA LYS A 145 1.54 -11.75 -6.54
C LYS A 145 2.51 -12.92 -6.34
N ASP A 146 3.52 -13.04 -7.19
CA ASP A 146 4.48 -14.14 -7.10
C ASP A 146 5.43 -13.96 -5.92
N ASN A 147 5.83 -12.73 -5.63
CA ASN A 147 6.64 -12.41 -4.46
C ASN A 147 5.89 -12.73 -3.16
N PHE A 148 4.63 -12.33 -3.05
CA PHE A 148 3.78 -12.66 -1.90
C PHE A 148 3.65 -14.18 -1.70
N ARG A 149 3.39 -14.92 -2.77
CA ARG A 149 3.35 -16.38 -2.73
C ARG A 149 4.67 -17.00 -2.30
N ALA A 150 5.78 -16.42 -2.74
CA ALA A 150 7.10 -16.89 -2.35
C ALA A 150 7.37 -16.71 -0.85
N PHE A 151 6.91 -15.63 -0.22
CA PHE A 151 6.98 -15.47 1.25
C PHE A 151 6.24 -16.61 1.96
N ILE A 152 5.04 -16.96 1.53
CA ILE A 152 4.24 -18.03 2.12
C ILE A 152 4.90 -19.40 1.89
N GLN A 153 5.33 -19.68 0.67
CA GLN A 153 5.80 -21.02 0.30
C GLN A 153 7.27 -21.24 0.68
N LYS A 154 8.17 -20.36 0.24
CA LYS A 154 9.62 -20.50 0.51
C LYS A 154 9.97 -20.07 1.92
N GLY A 155 9.45 -18.94 2.37
CA GLY A 155 9.66 -18.39 3.69
C GLY A 155 8.90 -19.13 4.79
N SER A 156 7.97 -20.03 4.45
CA SER A 156 7.08 -20.73 5.39
C SER A 156 6.31 -19.78 6.32
N VAL A 157 6.01 -18.57 5.83
CA VAL A 157 5.30 -17.55 6.61
C VAL A 157 3.83 -17.94 6.74
N LYS A 158 3.37 -18.10 7.98
CA LYS A 158 1.97 -18.46 8.29
C LYS A 158 1.13 -17.28 8.71
N ASN A 159 1.76 -16.24 9.22
CA ASN A 159 1.08 -15.02 9.67
C ASN A 159 1.44 -13.90 8.71
N VAL A 160 0.47 -13.44 7.94
CA VAL A 160 0.66 -12.37 6.98
C VAL A 160 -0.33 -11.26 7.26
N SER A 161 0.15 -10.04 7.25
CA SER A 161 -0.64 -8.82 7.20
C SER A 161 -0.19 -7.98 6.01
N ILE A 162 -0.99 -7.00 5.66
CA ILE A 162 -0.79 -6.21 4.45
C ILE A 162 -0.71 -4.73 4.82
N TRP A 163 0.27 -4.05 4.22
CA TRP A 163 0.35 -2.59 4.19
C TRP A 163 0.14 -2.16 2.75
N GLU A 164 -0.99 -1.55 2.47
CA GLU A 164 -1.33 -1.02 1.16
C GLU A 164 -1.15 0.49 1.11
N TRP A 165 -0.56 0.93 0.01
CA TRP A 165 -0.37 2.33 -0.31
C TRP A 165 -1.22 2.68 -1.52
N TYR A 166 -2.18 3.58 -1.37
CA TYR A 166 -2.95 4.08 -2.50
C TYR A 166 -2.79 5.58 -2.62
N CYS A 167 -2.36 6.03 -3.80
CA CYS A 167 -2.29 7.45 -4.14
C CYS A 167 -1.38 8.31 -3.25
N VAL A 168 -0.41 7.72 -2.54
CA VAL A 168 0.49 8.49 -1.66
C VAL A 168 1.30 9.52 -2.45
N ALA A 169 1.82 9.12 -3.61
CA ALA A 169 2.58 10.02 -4.49
C ALA A 169 1.70 11.07 -5.23
N ALA A 170 0.40 10.99 -5.06
CA ALA A 170 -0.52 11.95 -5.65
C ALA A 170 -0.38 13.37 -5.09
N ASP A 171 0.51 13.57 -4.12
CA ASP A 171 0.86 14.87 -3.55
C ASP A 171 2.02 15.56 -4.28
N LYS A 172 2.67 14.87 -5.20
CA LYS A 172 3.62 15.51 -6.11
C LYS A 172 2.89 16.61 -6.90
N GLU A 173 3.58 17.70 -7.13
CA GLU A 173 3.06 18.92 -7.70
C GLU A 173 2.19 18.70 -8.96
N VAL A 174 2.58 17.71 -9.79
CA VAL A 174 1.85 17.30 -11.00
C VAL A 174 0.48 16.70 -10.68
N TRP A 175 0.33 15.94 -9.57
CA TRP A 175 -0.92 15.23 -9.22
C TRP A 175 -1.78 15.97 -8.20
N LYS A 176 -1.31 17.06 -7.67
CA LYS A 176 -1.95 17.83 -6.60
C LYS A 176 -3.41 18.18 -6.92
N ASP A 177 -3.67 18.63 -8.15
CA ASP A 177 -4.96 19.11 -8.60
C ASP A 177 -5.66 18.16 -9.58
N ILE A 178 -5.16 16.93 -9.73
CA ILE A 178 -5.70 15.94 -10.66
C ILE A 178 -6.45 14.84 -9.90
N PRO A 179 -7.74 14.56 -10.24
CA PRO A 179 -8.47 13.46 -9.65
C PRO A 179 -7.76 12.13 -9.90
N TRP A 180 -7.65 11.31 -8.84
CA TRP A 180 -7.16 9.94 -8.95
C TRP A 180 -8.12 9.03 -8.21
N VAL A 181 -8.91 8.30 -8.96
CA VAL A 181 -9.94 7.41 -8.45
C VAL A 181 -9.57 5.98 -8.83
N GLN A 182 -9.63 5.09 -7.85
CA GLN A 182 -9.58 3.65 -8.05
C GLN A 182 -10.93 3.10 -7.56
N GLY A 183 -11.63 2.39 -8.38
CA GLY A 183 -12.94 1.86 -8.05
C GLY A 183 -12.85 0.50 -7.40
N ASP A 184 -12.80 -0.54 -8.23
CA ASP A 184 -12.85 -1.94 -7.79
C ASP A 184 -11.49 -2.50 -7.33
N VAL A 185 -10.38 -1.87 -7.67
CA VAL A 185 -9.02 -2.35 -7.34
C VAL A 185 -8.84 -2.60 -5.85
N ALA A 186 -9.27 -1.67 -5.00
CA ALA A 186 -9.14 -1.83 -3.55
C ALA A 186 -9.89 -3.07 -3.05
N ILE A 187 -11.12 -3.29 -3.53
CA ILE A 187 -11.94 -4.45 -3.15
C ILE A 187 -11.34 -5.76 -3.67
N ARG A 188 -10.88 -5.77 -4.93
CA ARG A 188 -10.23 -6.94 -5.53
C ARG A 188 -8.96 -7.29 -4.76
N ASN A 189 -8.15 -6.31 -4.39
CA ASN A 189 -6.97 -6.53 -3.55
C ASN A 189 -7.33 -7.07 -2.17
N GLN A 190 -8.32 -6.49 -1.49
CA GLN A 190 -8.79 -6.96 -0.18
C GLN A 190 -9.24 -8.43 -0.25
N ASN A 191 -10.02 -8.79 -1.26
CA ASN A 191 -10.48 -10.15 -1.46
C ASN A 191 -9.33 -11.11 -1.80
N TYR A 192 -8.37 -10.65 -2.60
CA TYR A 192 -7.17 -11.43 -2.90
C TYR A 192 -6.36 -11.70 -1.62
N TRP A 193 -6.07 -10.67 -0.84
CA TRP A 193 -5.32 -10.80 0.40
C TRP A 193 -6.01 -11.73 1.39
N LYS A 194 -7.30 -11.51 1.63
CA LYS A 194 -8.13 -12.35 2.50
C LYS A 194 -8.12 -13.81 2.05
N SER A 195 -8.32 -14.08 0.76
CA SER A 195 -8.34 -15.44 0.20
C SER A 195 -6.99 -16.13 0.26
N ASN A 196 -5.90 -15.38 0.42
CA ASN A 196 -4.54 -15.90 0.55
C ASN A 196 -3.99 -15.83 1.98
N GLY A 197 -4.87 -15.69 2.99
CA GLY A 197 -4.53 -15.86 4.41
C GLY A 197 -4.05 -14.60 5.13
N ALA A 198 -4.17 -13.41 4.52
CA ALA A 198 -3.90 -12.17 5.22
C ALA A 198 -4.88 -11.97 6.38
N GLN A 199 -4.35 -11.64 7.55
CA GLN A 199 -5.11 -11.53 8.79
C GLN A 199 -5.70 -10.14 8.99
N TYR A 200 -5.01 -9.11 8.54
CA TYR A 200 -5.48 -7.72 8.53
C TYR A 200 -4.79 -6.92 7.42
N ILE A 201 -5.37 -5.78 7.09
CA ILE A 201 -4.86 -4.84 6.10
C ILE A 201 -4.78 -3.47 6.76
N PHE A 202 -3.63 -2.83 6.63
CA PHE A 202 -3.42 -1.45 6.95
C PHE A 202 -3.36 -0.63 5.65
N TYR A 203 -4.13 0.44 5.58
CA TYR A 203 -4.07 1.40 4.48
C TYR A 203 -3.28 2.63 4.92
N ASP A 204 -2.16 2.85 4.26
CA ASP A 204 -1.45 4.11 4.41
C ASP A 204 -2.06 5.14 3.45
N HIS A 205 -2.59 6.19 4.02
CA HIS A 205 -3.17 7.31 3.27
C HIS A 205 -2.16 8.46 3.06
N GLY A 206 -0.90 8.22 3.42
CA GLY A 206 0.15 9.24 3.41
C GLY A 206 0.07 10.17 4.63
N PRO A 207 1.02 11.10 4.76
CA PRO A 207 1.18 11.94 5.94
C PRO A 207 0.14 13.09 6.01
N ILE A 208 -1.15 12.76 5.99
CA ILE A 208 -2.26 13.73 6.06
C ILE A 208 -2.10 14.69 7.27
N ALA A 209 -1.56 14.18 8.38
CA ALA A 209 -1.40 14.97 9.59
C ALA A 209 -0.18 15.93 9.56
N ALA A 210 0.79 15.68 8.71
CA ALA A 210 2.05 16.43 8.68
C ALA A 210 2.04 17.62 7.73
N TYR A 211 1.13 17.62 6.74
CA TYR A 211 1.10 18.63 5.68
C TYR A 211 -0.31 19.18 5.49
N ASN A 212 -0.53 20.43 5.84
CA ASN A 212 -1.82 21.12 5.62
C ASN A 212 -2.26 21.12 4.14
N GLU A 213 -1.34 20.85 3.22
CA GLU A 213 -1.58 20.81 1.77
C GLU A 213 -2.38 19.55 1.35
N TYR A 214 -2.30 18.45 2.09
CA TYR A 214 -3.01 17.20 1.78
C TYR A 214 -4.52 17.27 1.98
N ASN A 215 -4.99 18.13 2.87
CA ASN A 215 -6.42 18.35 3.05
C ASN A 215 -7.11 18.89 1.78
N SER A 216 -6.34 19.52 0.88
CA SER A 216 -6.86 20.04 -0.39
C SER A 216 -7.11 18.95 -1.43
N SER A 217 -6.42 17.82 -1.36
CA SER A 217 -6.52 16.73 -2.34
C SER A 217 -7.57 15.66 -2.00
N PHE A 218 -8.05 15.59 -0.76
CA PHE A 218 -9.07 14.62 -0.35
C PHE A 218 -10.33 14.68 -1.25
N PRO A 219 -10.88 15.86 -1.60
CA PRO A 219 -12.04 15.93 -2.49
C PRO A 219 -11.83 15.31 -3.88
N LEU A 220 -10.59 15.19 -4.32
CA LEU A 220 -10.20 14.59 -5.60
C LEU A 220 -10.06 13.07 -5.54
N ARG A 221 -9.97 12.51 -4.32
CA ARG A 221 -9.64 11.09 -4.08
C ARG A 221 -10.60 10.38 -3.12
N TRP A 222 -11.61 11.06 -2.62
CA TRP A 222 -12.55 10.49 -1.64
C TRP A 222 -13.16 9.16 -2.08
N PRO A 223 -13.45 8.90 -3.38
CA PRO A 223 -14.05 7.62 -3.77
C PRO A 223 -13.17 6.43 -3.41
N LEU A 224 -11.84 6.54 -3.61
CA LEU A 224 -10.91 5.48 -3.25
C LEU A 224 -10.98 5.14 -1.75
N TRP A 225 -10.87 6.17 -0.90
CA TRP A 225 -10.88 5.97 0.56
C TRP A 225 -12.21 5.43 1.06
N TYR A 226 -13.30 5.92 0.49
CA TYR A 226 -14.62 5.45 0.85
C TYR A 226 -14.84 3.98 0.44
N VAL A 227 -14.46 3.62 -0.78
CA VAL A 227 -14.55 2.24 -1.28
C VAL A 227 -13.68 1.31 -0.45
N ALA A 228 -12.43 1.68 -0.20
CA ALA A 228 -11.51 0.87 0.60
C ALA A 228 -12.05 0.64 2.03
N ALA A 229 -12.50 1.70 2.71
CA ALA A 229 -13.03 1.59 4.06
C ALA A 229 -14.31 0.73 4.14
N LYS A 230 -15.23 0.91 3.20
CA LYS A 230 -16.47 0.12 3.15
C LYS A 230 -16.21 -1.35 2.83
N GLY A 231 -15.26 -1.63 1.94
CA GLY A 231 -14.87 -3.01 1.61
C GLY A 231 -14.20 -3.73 2.78
N MET A 232 -13.40 -3.02 3.59
CA MET A 232 -12.85 -3.60 4.84
C MET A 232 -13.96 -3.96 5.84
N TRP A 233 -15.03 -3.18 5.86
CA TRP A 233 -16.18 -3.45 6.73
C TRP A 233 -17.05 -4.60 6.22
N ASP A 234 -17.31 -4.62 4.91
CA ASP A 234 -18.13 -5.64 4.25
C ASP A 234 -17.50 -6.11 2.94
N ALA A 235 -16.79 -7.22 3.02
CA ALA A 235 -16.08 -7.82 1.88
C ALA A 235 -17.00 -8.47 0.82
N SER A 236 -18.33 -8.49 1.04
CA SER A 236 -19.30 -9.00 0.05
C SER A 236 -19.66 -7.97 -1.01
N LEU A 237 -19.41 -6.69 -0.74
CA LEU A 237 -19.71 -5.59 -1.65
C LEU A 237 -18.65 -5.45 -2.75
N THR A 238 -19.08 -5.08 -3.95
CA THR A 238 -18.17 -4.66 -5.01
C THR A 238 -17.88 -3.16 -4.92
N GLY A 239 -16.77 -2.72 -5.50
CA GLY A 239 -16.43 -1.30 -5.59
C GLY A 239 -17.53 -0.50 -6.28
N ASP A 240 -18.12 -1.05 -7.33
CA ASP A 240 -19.21 -0.42 -8.07
C ASP A 240 -20.48 -0.26 -7.22
N GLN A 241 -20.84 -1.26 -6.41
CA GLN A 241 -21.99 -1.16 -5.48
C GLN A 241 -21.75 -0.08 -4.42
N ILE A 242 -20.55 -0.04 -3.85
CA ILE A 242 -20.19 0.96 -2.82
C ILE A 242 -20.21 2.36 -3.42
N LEU A 243 -19.64 2.55 -4.60
CA LEU A 243 -19.57 3.84 -5.25
C LEU A 243 -20.96 4.33 -5.69
N MET A 244 -21.81 3.45 -6.21
CA MET A 244 -23.19 3.78 -6.57
C MET A 244 -24.01 4.19 -5.33
N ASP A 245 -23.87 3.47 -4.21
CA ASP A 245 -24.53 3.82 -2.94
C ASP A 245 -24.10 5.21 -2.47
N ALA A 246 -22.78 5.50 -2.51
CA ALA A 246 -22.26 6.83 -2.19
C ALA A 246 -22.82 7.92 -3.11
N CYS A 247 -22.83 7.67 -4.42
CA CYS A 247 -23.38 8.62 -5.38
C CYS A 247 -24.87 8.87 -5.14
N SER A 248 -25.64 7.84 -4.78
CA SER A 248 -27.06 7.97 -4.44
C SER A 248 -27.30 8.90 -3.27
N LYS A 249 -26.46 8.81 -2.23
CA LYS A 249 -26.53 9.64 -1.03
C LYS A 249 -26.04 11.07 -1.24
N LEU A 250 -25.06 11.27 -2.13
CA LEU A 250 -24.42 12.56 -2.33
C LEU A 250 -25.05 13.41 -3.43
N PHE A 251 -25.66 12.79 -4.45
CA PHE A 251 -26.07 13.44 -5.68
C PHE A 251 -27.53 13.18 -6.08
N GLY A 252 -28.29 12.44 -5.28
CA GLY A 252 -29.73 12.24 -5.45
C GLY A 252 -30.11 11.81 -6.86
N ASN A 253 -30.95 12.61 -7.54
CA ASN A 253 -31.41 12.32 -8.91
C ASN A 253 -30.31 12.30 -9.98
N ALA A 254 -29.09 12.75 -9.68
CA ALA A 254 -27.92 12.69 -10.57
C ALA A 254 -26.94 11.56 -10.20
N ALA A 255 -27.34 10.64 -9.32
CA ALA A 255 -26.48 9.57 -8.81
C ALA A 255 -25.83 8.73 -9.93
N SER A 256 -26.64 8.32 -10.91
CA SER A 256 -26.18 7.50 -12.04
C SER A 256 -25.16 8.20 -12.91
N GLU A 257 -25.36 9.49 -13.18
CA GLU A 257 -24.47 10.29 -14.00
C GLU A 257 -23.15 10.58 -13.26
N MET A 258 -23.21 10.88 -11.96
CA MET A 258 -22.00 11.07 -11.14
C MET A 258 -21.24 9.77 -10.93
N TYR A 259 -21.92 8.66 -10.76
CA TYR A 259 -21.28 7.34 -10.78
C TYR A 259 -20.56 7.11 -12.10
N GLY A 260 -21.20 7.38 -13.24
CA GLY A 260 -20.58 7.27 -14.56
C GLY A 260 -19.31 8.12 -14.71
N TYR A 261 -19.31 9.31 -14.11
CA TYR A 261 -18.10 10.15 -14.05
C TYR A 261 -16.96 9.52 -13.25
N TYR A 262 -17.23 9.05 -12.02
CA TYR A 262 -16.21 8.39 -11.19
C TYR A 262 -15.75 7.06 -11.79
N LYS A 263 -16.66 6.31 -12.40
CA LYS A 263 -16.31 5.07 -13.10
C LYS A 263 -15.35 5.33 -14.27
N ALA A 264 -15.57 6.39 -15.04
CA ALA A 264 -14.67 6.75 -16.12
C ALA A 264 -13.28 7.16 -15.64
N LEU A 265 -13.18 7.84 -14.47
CA LEU A 265 -11.89 8.12 -13.82
C LEU A 265 -11.21 6.83 -13.32
N ALA A 266 -11.98 5.94 -12.69
CA ALA A 266 -11.47 4.66 -12.19
C ALA A 266 -10.97 3.77 -13.35
N ASP A 267 -11.71 3.68 -14.45
CA ASP A 267 -11.32 2.92 -15.64
C ASP A 267 -9.99 3.44 -16.23
N ALA A 268 -9.77 4.75 -16.19
CA ALA A 268 -8.51 5.34 -16.64
C ALA A 268 -7.34 4.90 -15.75
N SER A 269 -7.50 4.98 -14.43
CA SER A 269 -6.44 4.60 -13.50
C SER A 269 -6.17 3.08 -13.50
N GLU A 270 -7.20 2.27 -13.57
CA GLU A 270 -7.09 0.80 -13.57
C GLU A 270 -6.51 0.23 -14.87
N SER A 271 -6.67 0.96 -15.97
CA SER A 271 -6.06 0.60 -17.26
C SER A 271 -4.62 1.10 -17.41
N CYS A 272 -4.14 1.93 -16.49
CA CYS A 272 -2.78 2.45 -16.54
C CYS A 272 -1.77 1.34 -16.22
N THR A 273 -0.92 1.02 -17.18
CA THR A 273 0.16 0.03 -17.04
C THR A 273 1.53 0.67 -16.81
N ALA A 274 1.58 2.01 -16.73
CA ALA A 274 2.80 2.71 -16.44
C ALA A 274 3.32 2.33 -15.04
N TYR A 275 4.63 2.19 -14.94
CA TYR A 275 5.26 1.97 -13.64
C TYR A 275 4.94 3.15 -12.71
N SER A 276 4.56 2.81 -11.50
CA SER A 276 4.36 3.77 -10.43
C SER A 276 4.86 3.20 -9.12
N MET A 277 5.47 4.01 -8.31
CA MET A 277 5.75 3.69 -6.91
C MET A 277 5.21 4.83 -6.04
N THR A 278 5.18 4.61 -4.74
CA THR A 278 4.63 5.55 -3.76
C THR A 278 5.09 6.99 -3.97
N TRP A 279 6.36 7.19 -4.28
CA TRP A 279 6.96 8.52 -4.44
C TRP A 279 7.18 8.95 -5.89
N VAL A 280 6.87 8.08 -6.86
CA VAL A 280 7.03 8.33 -8.29
C VAL A 280 5.75 7.93 -9.00
N PRO A 281 4.75 8.82 -9.06
CA PRO A 281 3.52 8.56 -9.81
C PRO A 281 3.81 8.50 -11.32
N PRO A 282 2.93 7.87 -12.10
CA PRO A 282 3.01 7.96 -13.56
C PRO A 282 2.75 9.40 -14.00
N GLU A 283 3.19 9.76 -15.20
CA GLU A 283 2.77 11.01 -15.80
C GLU A 283 1.26 11.00 -16.05
N PRO A 284 0.53 12.10 -15.79
CA PRO A 284 -0.92 12.14 -15.98
C PRO A 284 -1.39 11.71 -17.36
N SER A 285 -0.64 12.03 -18.42
CA SER A 285 -0.92 11.63 -19.80
C SER A 285 -0.81 10.11 -20.04
N GLN A 286 -0.07 9.38 -19.21
CA GLN A 286 0.01 7.92 -19.27
C GLN A 286 -1.26 7.27 -18.68
N MET A 287 -1.92 7.93 -17.74
CA MET A 287 -3.18 7.50 -17.14
C MET A 287 -4.38 8.02 -17.94
N TYR A 288 -4.42 9.32 -18.18
CA TYR A 288 -5.51 10.00 -18.90
C TYR A 288 -5.20 10.18 -20.38
N THR A 289 -5.30 9.10 -21.14
CA THR A 289 -5.15 9.15 -22.61
C THR A 289 -6.29 9.95 -23.24
N ALA A 290 -6.13 10.39 -24.49
CA ALA A 290 -7.18 11.08 -25.24
C ALA A 290 -8.52 10.33 -25.28
N THR A 291 -8.49 8.98 -25.22
CA THR A 291 -9.70 8.17 -25.14
C THR A 291 -10.37 8.28 -23.78
N HIS A 292 -9.59 8.25 -22.69
CA HIS A 292 -10.13 8.42 -21.33
C HIS A 292 -10.71 9.82 -21.14
N ILE A 293 -10.00 10.86 -21.58
CA ILE A 293 -10.48 12.26 -21.53
C ILE A 293 -11.84 12.39 -22.21
N ARG A 294 -12.01 11.84 -23.43
CA ARG A 294 -13.31 11.86 -24.12
C ARG A 294 -14.41 11.16 -23.35
N LYS A 295 -14.13 10.01 -22.72
CA LYS A 295 -15.11 9.26 -21.92
C LYS A 295 -15.53 10.05 -20.67
N ILE A 296 -14.56 10.65 -19.99
CA ILE A 296 -14.81 11.45 -18.78
C ILE A 296 -15.60 12.70 -19.14
N ASP A 297 -15.23 13.41 -20.21
CA ASP A 297 -15.96 14.60 -20.68
C ASP A 297 -17.41 14.25 -21.09
N ALA A 298 -17.64 13.11 -21.73
CA ALA A 298 -18.98 12.64 -22.05
C ALA A 298 -19.83 12.33 -20.79
N ALA A 299 -19.21 11.75 -19.76
CA ALA A 299 -19.87 11.50 -18.48
C ALA A 299 -20.20 12.83 -17.77
N ILE A 300 -19.29 13.80 -17.78
CA ILE A 300 -19.53 15.15 -17.24
C ILE A 300 -20.66 15.86 -17.97
N ALA A 301 -20.74 15.75 -19.30
CA ALA A 301 -21.83 16.35 -20.06
C ALA A 301 -23.21 15.81 -19.60
N LYS A 302 -23.31 14.51 -19.34
CA LYS A 302 -24.51 13.89 -18.77
C LYS A 302 -24.81 14.40 -17.35
N ALA A 303 -23.80 14.50 -16.49
CA ALA A 303 -23.96 15.03 -15.14
C ALA A 303 -24.42 16.49 -15.15
N LYS A 304 -23.83 17.35 -16.02
CA LYS A 304 -24.26 18.74 -16.17
C LYS A 304 -25.73 18.89 -16.58
N ALA A 305 -26.25 18.00 -17.41
CA ALA A 305 -27.67 18.02 -17.80
C ALA A 305 -28.62 17.80 -16.61
N LYS A 306 -28.14 17.24 -15.49
CA LYS A 306 -28.91 17.01 -14.27
C LYS A 306 -28.86 18.14 -13.24
N LEU A 307 -28.03 19.17 -13.42
CA LEU A 307 -27.80 20.23 -12.44
C LEU A 307 -29.07 21.00 -12.02
N ASN A 308 -30.11 21.01 -12.85
CA ASN A 308 -31.38 21.66 -12.53
C ASN A 308 -32.44 20.70 -11.96
N SER A 309 -32.12 19.41 -11.82
CA SER A 309 -33.03 18.37 -11.29
C SER A 309 -32.63 17.87 -9.92
N VAL A 310 -31.68 18.51 -9.28
CA VAL A 310 -31.14 18.15 -7.95
C VAL A 310 -31.28 19.33 -6.98
N SER A 311 -31.16 19.08 -5.69
CA SER A 311 -31.18 20.11 -4.65
C SER A 311 -29.98 21.07 -4.76
N ALA A 312 -30.04 22.22 -4.10
CA ALA A 312 -28.96 23.21 -4.11
C ALA A 312 -27.63 22.65 -3.59
N ASP A 313 -27.68 21.81 -2.55
CA ASP A 313 -26.49 21.20 -1.97
C ASP A 313 -25.87 20.12 -2.88
N GLU A 314 -26.71 19.29 -3.50
CA GLU A 314 -26.27 18.29 -4.49
C GLU A 314 -25.67 18.99 -5.70
N LYS A 315 -26.31 20.06 -6.20
CA LYS A 315 -25.81 20.89 -7.30
C LYS A 315 -24.42 21.45 -6.98
N LYS A 316 -24.23 22.00 -5.80
CA LYS A 316 -22.94 22.55 -5.35
C LYS A 316 -21.87 21.45 -5.31
N ARG A 317 -22.18 20.26 -4.76
CA ARG A 317 -21.25 19.12 -4.77
C ARG A 317 -20.88 18.70 -6.18
N MET A 318 -21.85 18.55 -7.06
CA MET A 318 -21.61 18.21 -8.48
C MET A 318 -20.73 19.23 -9.18
N GLN A 319 -21.03 20.53 -9.04
CA GLN A 319 -20.26 21.60 -9.66
C GLN A 319 -18.80 21.59 -9.21
N ASN A 320 -18.55 21.35 -7.91
CA ASN A 320 -17.18 21.21 -7.38
C ASN A 320 -16.45 20.04 -8.06
N GLN A 321 -17.06 18.86 -8.08
CA GLN A 321 -16.42 17.68 -8.67
C GLN A 321 -16.17 17.82 -10.18
N ILE A 322 -17.10 18.43 -10.91
CA ILE A 322 -16.94 18.73 -12.32
C ILE A 322 -15.80 19.74 -12.55
N SER A 323 -15.73 20.79 -11.73
CA SER A 323 -14.69 21.80 -11.84
C SER A 323 -13.29 21.25 -11.58
N TYR A 324 -13.15 20.28 -10.68
CA TYR A 324 -11.87 19.61 -10.45
C TYR A 324 -11.33 18.97 -11.73
N TRP A 325 -12.16 18.22 -12.45
CA TRP A 325 -11.75 17.64 -13.72
C TRP A 325 -11.47 18.68 -14.80
N GLU A 326 -12.34 19.68 -14.95
CA GLU A 326 -12.17 20.73 -15.94
C GLU A 326 -10.90 21.56 -15.76
N ASN A 327 -10.44 21.67 -14.50
CA ASN A 327 -9.16 22.31 -14.19
C ASN A 327 -8.01 21.34 -14.44
N ALA A 328 -8.13 20.09 -13.97
CA ALA A 328 -7.10 19.07 -14.11
C ALA A 328 -6.70 18.83 -15.57
N LYS A 329 -7.67 18.68 -16.48
CA LYS A 329 -7.39 18.41 -17.90
C LYS A 329 -6.66 19.54 -18.65
N LYS A 330 -6.47 20.71 -18.04
CA LYS A 330 -5.66 21.78 -18.60
C LYS A 330 -4.17 21.61 -18.28
N LEU A 331 -3.85 20.67 -17.41
CA LEU A 331 -2.49 20.42 -16.90
C LEU A 331 -1.75 19.35 -17.71
N PHE A 332 -2.44 18.62 -18.61
CA PHE A 332 -1.85 17.56 -19.41
C PHE A 332 -2.45 17.44 -20.83
#